data_eacdc86e8cba121467c15e3cd1787273
#
_entry.id   eacdc86e8cba121467c15e3cd1787273
#
_cell.length_a   1.000
_cell.length_b   1.000
_cell.length_c   1.000
_cell.angle_alpha   90.00
_cell.angle_beta   90.00
_cell.angle_gamma   90.00
#
_symmetry.space_group_name_H-M   'P 1'
#
loop_
_entity.id
_entity.type
_entity.pdbx_description
1 polymer ?
#
loop_
_entity_poly.entity_id
_entity_poly.type
_entity_poly.pdbx_seq_one_letter_code
_entity_poly.pdbx_strand_id
1 'polypeptide(L)'
;LGCGSYGRNSIGGNVSAVNLLNVKKVGKRRNTMQWFKVPQKIYFERNSIQYLQSCRNINKVFIVTDRSMVEFGFVNKITDQLNQRRTPVSVQLFCDVEPDPDIETVKRGVQLMNAFKPDTIIALGGGSSMDAAKGMWLFYEHPEVNFDDLKQKFMDIRKRAFKYPELGRMSKLICIPTTSGTGSEVTPFAVISDKANGKKYPLTDYSLTPTVAIVDAEFTTKLPARSTAMTGMDVLTHAIEAYVS
;
A
#
# COMPACT_ATOMS: atom_id res chain seq x y z
N LEU A 1 -2.53 -18.44 -7.09
CA LEU A 1 -1.32 -19.27 -7.07
C LEU A 1 -0.17 -18.37 -6.66
N GLY A 2 0.09 -18.32 -5.35
CA GLY A 2 1.15 -17.49 -4.81
C GLY A 2 2.46 -17.80 -5.51
N CYS A 3 3.12 -16.76 -5.99
CA CYS A 3 4.41 -16.89 -6.67
C CYS A 3 5.35 -17.70 -5.79
N GLY A 4 5.59 -18.91 -6.22
CA GLY A 4 6.63 -19.89 -5.97
C GLY A 4 7.30 -20.02 -4.61
N SER A 5 7.55 -18.99 -3.87
CA SER A 5 8.30 -19.10 -2.61
C SER A 5 7.43 -19.37 -1.39
N TYR A 6 6.14 -19.10 -1.44
CA TYR A 6 5.20 -19.41 -0.37
C TYR A 6 4.68 -20.85 -0.39
N GLY A 7 4.61 -21.46 -1.55
CA GLY A 7 4.08 -22.81 -1.73
C GLY A 7 5.09 -23.93 -1.49
N ARG A 8 6.35 -23.66 -1.16
CA ARG A 8 7.43 -24.66 -1.15
C ARG A 8 7.49 -25.49 -2.43
N ASN A 9 7.14 -24.90 -3.56
CA ASN A 9 7.19 -25.57 -4.85
C ASN A 9 8.59 -25.44 -5.46
N SER A 10 9.49 -26.31 -5.06
CA SER A 10 10.73 -26.59 -5.80
C SER A 10 10.50 -27.80 -6.70
N ILE A 11 9.62 -27.65 -7.70
CA ILE A 11 9.44 -28.72 -8.67
C ILE A 11 10.36 -28.40 -9.84
N GLY A 12 11.50 -29.08 -9.90
CA GLY A 12 12.44 -29.02 -11.00
C GLY A 12 12.07 -29.94 -12.20
N GLY A 13 10.79 -30.23 -12.42
CA GLY A 13 10.35 -31.16 -13.47
C GLY A 13 8.91 -30.89 -13.92
N ASN A 14 8.42 -31.72 -14.85
CA ASN A 14 7.06 -31.62 -15.35
C ASN A 14 6.01 -31.73 -14.23
N VAL A 15 5.11 -30.76 -14.16
CA VAL A 15 4.00 -30.75 -13.20
C VAL A 15 3.03 -31.89 -13.52
N SER A 16 2.89 -32.84 -12.62
CA SER A 16 1.89 -33.91 -12.70
C SER A 16 0.63 -33.56 -11.91
N ALA A 17 -0.47 -34.29 -12.13
CA ALA A 17 -1.70 -34.13 -11.37
C ALA A 17 -1.49 -34.25 -9.85
N VAL A 18 -0.51 -35.07 -9.41
CA VAL A 18 -0.15 -35.24 -7.99
C VAL A 18 0.47 -33.96 -7.42
N ASN A 19 1.18 -33.17 -8.23
CA ASN A 19 1.78 -31.91 -7.83
C ASN A 19 0.71 -30.81 -7.68
N LEU A 20 -0.46 -30.96 -8.32
CA LEU A 20 -1.63 -30.09 -8.18
C LEU A 20 -2.48 -30.45 -6.97
N LEU A 21 -2.31 -31.67 -6.43
CA LEU A 21 -2.92 -32.09 -5.18
C LEU A 21 -2.16 -31.46 -4.02
N ASN A 22 -2.59 -30.31 -3.57
CA ASN A 22 -2.07 -29.72 -2.37
C ASN A 22 -2.47 -30.58 -1.16
N VAL A 23 -1.54 -31.39 -0.66
CA VAL A 23 -1.74 -32.10 0.60
C VAL A 23 -1.82 -31.05 1.71
N LYS A 24 -3.03 -30.62 2.01
CA LYS A 24 -3.31 -29.69 3.08
C LYS A 24 -2.94 -30.38 4.40
N LYS A 25 -1.79 -30.07 4.96
CA LYS A 25 -1.48 -30.46 6.34
C LYS A 25 -2.44 -29.71 7.24
N VAL A 26 -3.50 -30.37 7.69
CA VAL A 26 -4.41 -29.84 8.70
C VAL A 26 -3.63 -29.81 10.02
N GLY A 27 -2.91 -28.72 10.25
CA GLY A 27 -2.37 -28.46 11.57
C GLY A 27 -3.53 -28.16 12.52
N LYS A 28 -3.72 -28.95 13.57
CA LYS A 28 -4.62 -28.55 14.67
C LYS A 28 -4.15 -27.20 15.18
N ARG A 29 -4.97 -26.16 14.94
CA ARG A 29 -4.73 -24.84 15.52
C ARG A 29 -4.72 -24.96 17.03
N ARG A 30 -3.63 -24.55 17.68
CA ARG A 30 -3.69 -24.15 19.08
C ARG A 30 -4.66 -22.98 19.19
N ASN A 31 -5.45 -22.92 20.28
CA ASN A 31 -6.45 -21.89 20.56
C ASN A 31 -5.85 -20.46 20.59
N THR A 32 -5.53 -19.92 19.42
CA THR A 32 -5.17 -18.52 19.29
C THR A 32 -6.36 -17.78 18.71
N MET A 33 -6.80 -16.73 19.38
CA MET A 33 -7.86 -15.87 18.87
C MET A 33 -7.46 -15.33 17.48
N GLN A 34 -8.39 -15.43 16.53
CA GLN A 34 -8.22 -14.81 15.24
C GLN A 34 -8.64 -13.35 15.34
N TRP A 35 -7.90 -12.49 14.68
CA TRP A 35 -8.20 -11.07 14.61
C TRP A 35 -7.88 -10.55 13.21
N PHE A 36 -8.48 -9.43 12.89
CA PHE A 36 -8.46 -8.82 11.58
C PHE A 36 -8.24 -7.32 11.76
N LYS A 37 -7.33 -6.72 10.99
CA LYS A 37 -7.03 -5.30 11.04
C LYS A 37 -7.24 -4.66 9.67
N VAL A 38 -8.01 -3.61 9.64
CA VAL A 38 -8.24 -2.72 8.49
C VAL A 38 -7.98 -1.28 8.91
N PRO A 39 -8.00 -0.30 8.00
CA PRO A 39 -7.97 1.11 8.35
C PRO A 39 -9.01 1.48 9.40
N GLN A 40 -8.69 2.46 10.25
CA GLN A 40 -9.63 2.94 11.27
C GLN A 40 -10.93 3.44 10.67
N LYS A 41 -10.87 3.99 9.45
CA LYS A 41 -12.01 4.46 8.68
C LYS A 41 -11.84 4.11 7.21
N ILE A 42 -12.92 3.63 6.62
CA ILE A 42 -13.04 3.37 5.18
C ILE A 42 -14.27 4.14 4.69
N TYR A 43 -14.05 5.15 3.87
CA TYR A 43 -15.10 5.88 3.18
C TYR A 43 -15.26 5.31 1.78
N PHE A 44 -16.46 4.90 1.42
CA PHE A 44 -16.73 4.26 0.14
C PHE A 44 -18.05 4.78 -0.42
N GLU A 45 -17.98 5.81 -1.21
CA GLU A 45 -19.13 6.38 -1.91
C GLU A 45 -18.61 7.39 -2.92
N ARG A 46 -19.41 7.70 -3.94
CA ARG A 46 -19.13 8.82 -4.83
C ARG A 46 -19.04 10.12 -4.03
N ASN A 47 -18.02 10.92 -4.28
CA ASN A 47 -17.68 12.14 -3.55
C ASN A 47 -17.20 11.92 -2.09
N SER A 48 -16.84 10.71 -1.70
CA SER A 48 -16.26 10.45 -0.36
C SER A 48 -14.96 11.22 -0.12
N ILE A 49 -14.31 11.73 -1.18
CA ILE A 49 -13.17 12.65 -1.10
C ILE A 49 -13.47 13.90 -0.24
N GLN A 50 -14.72 14.31 -0.10
CA GLN A 50 -15.14 15.43 0.75
C GLN A 50 -14.77 15.25 2.22
N TYR A 51 -14.49 14.02 2.66
CA TYR A 51 -13.96 13.77 3.99
C TYR A 51 -12.71 14.61 4.29
N LEU A 52 -11.90 14.94 3.31
CA LEU A 52 -10.69 15.76 3.48
C LEU A 52 -11.00 17.16 4.01
N GLN A 53 -12.21 17.71 3.76
CA GLN A 53 -12.62 19.00 4.28
C GLN A 53 -12.78 18.97 5.82
N SER A 54 -13.27 17.87 6.36
CA SER A 54 -13.59 17.70 7.78
C SER A 54 -12.58 16.89 8.57
N CYS A 55 -11.60 16.28 7.90
CA CYS A 55 -10.58 15.49 8.56
C CYS A 55 -9.78 16.33 9.55
N ARG A 56 -9.73 15.88 10.82
CA ARG A 56 -9.06 16.63 11.90
C ARG A 56 -7.55 16.48 11.85
N ASN A 57 -6.85 17.45 12.42
CA ASN A 57 -5.39 17.43 12.57
C ASN A 57 -4.66 17.26 11.24
N ILE A 58 -5.01 18.11 10.27
CA ILE A 58 -4.31 18.24 8.98
C ILE A 58 -3.84 19.69 8.85
N ASN A 59 -2.53 19.88 8.78
CA ASN A 59 -1.89 21.18 8.55
C ASN A 59 -0.88 21.12 7.41
N LYS A 60 -0.16 20.01 7.28
CA LYS A 60 0.85 19.79 6.26
C LYS A 60 0.62 18.45 5.56
N VAL A 61 0.20 18.52 4.33
CA VAL A 61 -0.12 17.34 3.50
C VAL A 61 0.99 17.07 2.50
N PHE A 62 1.49 15.86 2.50
CA PHE A 62 2.42 15.35 1.49
C PHE A 62 1.67 14.36 0.58
N ILE A 63 1.49 14.72 -0.70
CA ILE A 63 0.79 13.88 -1.66
C ILE A 63 1.82 13.03 -2.41
N VAL A 64 1.67 11.71 -2.36
CA VAL A 64 2.48 10.73 -3.09
C VAL A 64 1.65 10.17 -4.23
N THR A 65 2.13 10.31 -5.46
CA THR A 65 1.39 9.91 -6.65
C THR A 65 2.32 9.67 -7.85
N ASP A 66 1.76 9.35 -8.99
CA ASP A 66 2.43 9.31 -10.28
C ASP A 66 1.98 10.48 -11.19
N ARG A 67 2.69 10.70 -12.28
CA ARG A 67 2.43 11.82 -13.20
C ARG A 67 1.07 11.73 -13.87
N SER A 68 0.57 10.52 -14.15
CA SER A 68 -0.73 10.35 -14.80
C SER A 68 -1.87 10.91 -13.92
N MET A 69 -1.76 10.81 -12.60
CA MET A 69 -2.76 11.36 -11.67
C MET A 69 -2.80 12.90 -11.72
N VAL A 70 -1.65 13.52 -11.96
CA VAL A 70 -1.57 14.98 -12.19
C VAL A 70 -2.25 15.34 -13.52
N GLU A 71 -1.92 14.63 -14.59
CA GLU A 71 -2.48 14.84 -15.94
C GLU A 71 -4.00 14.62 -15.97
N PHE A 72 -4.50 13.63 -15.23
CA PHE A 72 -5.94 13.37 -15.11
C PHE A 72 -6.67 14.42 -14.26
N GLY A 73 -5.94 15.33 -13.60
CA GLY A 73 -6.51 16.36 -12.73
C GLY A 73 -6.97 15.82 -11.38
N PHE A 74 -6.58 14.62 -10.99
CA PHE A 74 -6.99 14.02 -9.72
C PHE A 74 -6.31 14.67 -8.52
N VAL A 75 -5.08 15.14 -8.69
CA VAL A 75 -4.39 15.93 -7.66
C VAL A 75 -5.17 17.23 -7.38
N ASN A 76 -5.68 17.89 -8.43
CA ASN A 76 -6.49 19.11 -8.26
C ASN A 76 -7.77 18.83 -7.47
N LYS A 77 -8.44 17.70 -7.72
CA LYS A 77 -9.62 17.31 -6.91
C LYS A 77 -9.30 17.22 -5.42
N ILE A 78 -8.10 16.70 -5.05
CA ILE A 78 -7.65 16.63 -3.64
C ILE A 78 -7.37 18.04 -3.10
N THR A 79 -6.60 18.84 -3.83
CA THR A 79 -6.23 20.18 -3.37
C THR A 79 -7.45 21.09 -3.24
N ASP A 80 -8.45 20.94 -4.12
CA ASP A 80 -9.72 21.68 -4.03
C ASP A 80 -10.47 21.35 -2.73
N GLN A 81 -10.49 20.07 -2.31
CA GLN A 81 -11.10 19.71 -1.03
C GLN A 81 -10.31 20.26 0.16
N LEU A 82 -8.99 20.27 0.08
CA LEU A 82 -8.14 20.84 1.12
C LEU A 82 -8.29 22.37 1.21
N ASN A 83 -8.46 23.06 0.08
CA ASN A 83 -8.68 24.51 0.02
C ASN A 83 -10.04 24.95 0.58
N GLN A 84 -11.02 24.06 0.59
CA GLN A 84 -12.35 24.32 1.17
C GLN A 84 -12.38 24.21 2.71
N ARG A 85 -11.26 23.88 3.32
CA ARG A 85 -11.14 23.79 4.78
C ARG A 85 -11.16 25.19 5.42
N ARG A 86 -11.70 25.26 6.64
CA ARG A 86 -11.64 26.49 7.44
C ARG A 86 -10.22 26.89 7.85
N THR A 87 -9.35 25.88 8.03
CA THR A 87 -7.95 26.08 8.38
C THR A 87 -7.10 25.81 7.15
N PRO A 88 -6.25 26.78 6.74
CA PRO A 88 -5.34 26.57 5.62
C PRO A 88 -4.42 25.36 5.82
N VAL A 89 -4.12 24.67 4.73
CA VAL A 89 -3.25 23.50 4.72
C VAL A 89 -2.11 23.74 3.73
N SER A 90 -0.88 23.47 4.17
CA SER A 90 0.26 23.47 3.26
C SER A 90 0.32 22.14 2.54
N VAL A 91 0.51 22.16 1.23
CA VAL A 91 0.56 20.94 0.41
C VAL A 91 1.90 20.86 -0.31
N GLN A 92 2.55 19.70 -0.25
CA GLN A 92 3.70 19.36 -1.08
C GLN A 92 3.38 18.10 -1.89
N LEU A 93 3.69 18.16 -3.19
CA LEU A 93 3.44 17.07 -4.13
C LEU A 93 4.74 16.32 -4.44
N PHE A 94 4.68 14.99 -4.43
CA PHE A 94 5.65 14.06 -4.97
C PHE A 94 4.96 13.21 -6.04
N CYS A 95 5.27 13.45 -7.31
CA CYS A 95 4.60 12.81 -8.45
C CYS A 95 5.53 11.92 -9.30
N ASP A 96 6.68 11.54 -8.75
CA ASP A 96 7.68 10.73 -9.46
C ASP A 96 7.65 9.25 -9.07
N VAL A 97 6.48 8.74 -8.65
CA VAL A 97 6.33 7.30 -8.44
C VAL A 97 6.19 6.61 -9.80
N GLU A 98 7.07 5.65 -10.04
CA GLU A 98 7.02 4.77 -11.22
C GLU A 98 6.32 3.45 -10.87
N PRO A 99 5.83 2.71 -11.89
CA PRO A 99 5.43 1.31 -11.68
C PRO A 99 6.56 0.52 -11.03
N ASP A 100 6.22 -0.36 -10.07
CA ASP A 100 7.19 -1.08 -9.25
C ASP A 100 8.17 -0.13 -8.52
N PRO A 101 7.70 0.66 -7.53
CA PRO A 101 8.51 1.67 -6.87
C PRO A 101 9.75 1.06 -6.23
N ASP A 102 10.87 1.75 -6.37
CA ASP A 102 12.15 1.28 -5.87
C ASP A 102 12.60 2.00 -4.59
N ILE A 103 13.67 1.47 -4.00
CA ILE A 103 14.28 1.99 -2.78
C ILE A 103 14.68 3.46 -2.95
N GLU A 104 15.21 3.84 -4.11
CA GLU A 104 15.66 5.21 -4.36
C GLU A 104 14.49 6.19 -4.46
N THR A 105 13.36 5.77 -5.04
CA THR A 105 12.12 6.55 -5.03
C THR A 105 11.63 6.80 -3.61
N VAL A 106 11.65 5.77 -2.76
CA VAL A 106 11.27 5.91 -1.34
C VAL A 106 12.21 6.88 -0.62
N LYS A 107 13.53 6.73 -0.78
CA LYS A 107 14.52 7.64 -0.15
C LYS A 107 14.33 9.10 -0.57
N ARG A 108 14.11 9.37 -1.87
CA ARG A 108 13.84 10.74 -2.35
C ARG A 108 12.60 11.33 -1.69
N GLY A 109 11.52 10.55 -1.61
CA GLY A 109 10.31 10.99 -0.93
C GLY A 109 10.55 11.30 0.56
N VAL A 110 11.28 10.43 1.27
CA VAL A 110 11.63 10.63 2.68
C VAL A 110 12.49 11.89 2.89
N GLN A 111 13.44 12.19 2.00
CA GLN A 111 14.22 13.44 2.08
C GLN A 111 13.32 14.68 2.01
N LEU A 112 12.36 14.68 1.09
CA LEU A 112 11.39 15.78 0.97
C LEU A 112 10.47 15.86 2.19
N MET A 113 10.02 14.71 2.72
CA MET A 113 9.20 14.67 3.93
C MET A 113 9.96 15.20 5.15
N ASN A 114 11.24 14.88 5.30
CA ASN A 114 12.09 15.40 6.39
C ASN A 114 12.24 16.92 6.36
N ALA A 115 12.29 17.51 5.17
CA ALA A 115 12.33 18.97 4.99
C ALA A 115 10.95 19.61 5.25
N PHE A 116 9.88 19.02 4.74
CA PHE A 116 8.52 19.54 4.81
C PHE A 116 7.83 19.27 6.15
N LYS A 117 8.13 18.13 6.79
CA LYS A 117 7.54 17.64 8.05
C LYS A 117 6.01 17.51 7.99
N PRO A 118 5.47 16.64 7.13
CA PRO A 118 4.03 16.44 7.01
C PRO A 118 3.44 15.78 8.26
N ASP A 119 2.22 16.18 8.62
CA ASP A 119 1.37 15.47 9.58
C ASP A 119 0.40 14.51 8.89
N THR A 120 0.30 14.61 7.58
CA THR A 120 -0.60 13.79 6.77
C THR A 120 0.07 13.44 5.44
N ILE A 121 0.05 12.16 5.11
CA ILE A 121 0.48 11.63 3.82
C ILE A 121 -0.78 11.20 3.08
N ILE A 122 -0.96 11.65 1.84
CA ILE A 122 -2.03 11.17 0.97
C ILE A 122 -1.39 10.38 -0.17
N ALA A 123 -1.67 9.08 -0.23
CA ALA A 123 -1.31 8.24 -1.35
C ALA A 123 -2.46 8.22 -2.37
N LEU A 124 -2.24 8.79 -3.54
CA LEU A 124 -3.20 8.82 -4.65
C LEU A 124 -2.68 7.98 -5.81
N GLY A 125 -3.40 6.97 -6.22
CA GLY A 125 -3.01 6.16 -7.37
C GLY A 125 -3.34 4.68 -7.23
N GLY A 126 -2.66 3.85 -8.00
CA GLY A 126 -2.72 2.39 -7.87
C GLY A 126 -1.82 1.85 -6.76
N GLY A 127 -1.64 0.53 -6.75
CA GLY A 127 -0.80 -0.15 -5.76
C GLY A 127 0.59 0.45 -5.62
N SER A 128 1.24 0.79 -6.74
CA SER A 128 2.60 1.37 -6.75
C SER A 128 2.71 2.66 -5.95
N SER A 129 1.77 3.59 -6.14
CA SER A 129 1.76 4.87 -5.40
C SER A 129 1.50 4.65 -3.90
N MET A 130 0.61 3.72 -3.56
CA MET A 130 0.31 3.38 -2.17
C MET A 130 1.46 2.64 -1.50
N ASP A 131 2.13 1.73 -2.20
CA ASP A 131 3.28 0.98 -1.68
C ASP A 131 4.47 1.91 -1.45
N ALA A 132 4.75 2.82 -2.39
CA ALA A 132 5.76 3.86 -2.21
C ALA A 132 5.46 4.73 -0.98
N ALA A 133 4.21 5.17 -0.83
CA ALA A 133 3.79 5.99 0.31
C ALA A 133 3.92 5.25 1.66
N LYS A 134 3.60 3.96 1.72
CA LYS A 134 3.81 3.12 2.91
C LYS A 134 5.29 2.98 3.26
N GLY A 135 6.15 2.77 2.25
CA GLY A 135 7.59 2.77 2.44
C GLY A 135 8.10 4.12 2.95
N MET A 136 7.70 5.23 2.31
CA MET A 136 8.05 6.57 2.74
C MET A 136 7.58 6.86 4.16
N TRP A 137 6.34 6.47 4.52
CA TRP A 137 5.78 6.63 5.86
C TRP A 137 6.62 5.92 6.92
N LEU A 138 7.00 4.65 6.66
CA LEU A 138 7.83 3.86 7.56
C LEU A 138 9.17 4.53 7.83
N PHE A 139 9.90 4.92 6.79
CA PHE A 139 11.25 5.49 6.94
C PHE A 139 11.25 6.96 7.37
N TYR A 140 10.15 7.67 7.18
CA TYR A 140 9.97 9.02 7.71
C TYR A 140 9.76 9.02 9.23
N GLU A 141 8.91 8.12 9.74
CA GLU A 141 8.66 8.03 11.18
C GLU A 141 9.80 7.28 11.92
N HIS A 142 10.48 6.37 11.23
CA HIS A 142 11.48 5.48 11.80
C HIS A 142 12.75 5.42 10.94
N PRO A 143 13.56 6.49 10.96
CA PRO A 143 14.79 6.56 10.17
C PRO A 143 15.85 5.55 10.61
N GLU A 144 15.72 4.96 11.80
CA GLU A 144 16.57 3.90 12.32
C GLU A 144 16.34 2.55 11.63
N VAL A 145 15.20 2.37 10.95
CA VAL A 145 14.89 1.14 10.23
C VAL A 145 15.70 1.07 8.93
N ASN A 146 16.38 -0.03 8.71
CA ASN A 146 17.16 -0.25 7.50
C ASN A 146 16.42 -1.22 6.55
N PHE A 147 16.48 -0.96 5.24
CA PHE A 147 15.98 -1.90 4.24
C PHE A 147 16.62 -3.28 4.35
N ASP A 148 17.90 -3.37 4.72
CA ASP A 148 18.58 -4.64 4.89
C ASP A 148 17.99 -5.48 6.05
N ASP A 149 17.54 -4.83 7.10
CA ASP A 149 16.86 -5.50 8.20
C ASP A 149 15.46 -6.01 7.79
N LEU A 150 14.80 -5.32 6.89
CA LEU A 150 13.51 -5.72 6.34
C LEU A 150 13.64 -6.88 5.36
N LYS A 151 14.78 -6.98 4.64
CA LYS A 151 15.09 -8.04 3.66
C LYS A 151 15.13 -9.45 4.28
N GLN A 152 15.65 -9.59 5.49
CA GLN A 152 15.97 -10.89 6.06
C GLN A 152 14.78 -11.69 6.60
N LYS A 153 13.57 -11.15 6.62
CA LYS A 153 12.54 -11.62 7.55
C LYS A 153 11.22 -12.06 6.94
N PHE A 154 11.26 -12.41 5.67
CA PHE A 154 10.06 -12.86 4.96
C PHE A 154 9.63 -14.30 5.28
N MET A 155 10.26 -14.97 6.24
CA MET A 155 10.11 -16.41 6.38
C MET A 155 8.91 -16.90 7.19
N ASP A 156 8.31 -16.15 8.04
CA ASP A 156 7.04 -16.48 8.72
C ASP A 156 6.59 -15.30 9.56
N ILE A 157 5.42 -14.76 9.28
CA ILE A 157 4.80 -13.69 10.06
C ILE A 157 4.78 -13.99 11.56
N ARG A 158 4.77 -15.28 11.93
CA ARG A 158 4.73 -15.75 13.32
C ARG A 158 6.10 -15.91 13.98
N LYS A 159 7.18 -15.95 13.19
CA LYS A 159 8.55 -16.17 13.67
C LYS A 159 9.45 -14.96 13.46
N ARG A 160 8.88 -13.76 13.39
CA ARG A 160 9.63 -12.54 13.11
C ARG A 160 10.68 -12.28 14.17
N ALA A 161 11.92 -12.18 13.73
CA ALA A 161 13.00 -11.64 14.54
C ALA A 161 12.94 -10.10 14.64
N PHE A 162 12.33 -9.43 13.66
CA PHE A 162 12.15 -7.97 13.63
C PHE A 162 10.68 -7.59 13.87
N LYS A 163 10.44 -6.77 14.85
CA LYS A 163 9.13 -6.17 15.08
C LYS A 163 9.11 -4.80 14.42
N TYR A 164 8.19 -4.60 13.48
CA TYR A 164 7.98 -3.27 12.92
C TYR A 164 7.58 -2.30 14.02
N PRO A 165 8.09 -1.07 13.98
CA PRO A 165 7.67 -0.03 14.90
C PRO A 165 6.21 0.36 14.64
N GLU A 166 5.58 1.00 15.62
CA GLU A 166 4.25 1.55 15.48
C GLU A 166 4.30 2.82 14.63
N LEU A 167 3.47 2.88 13.59
CA LEU A 167 3.32 4.05 12.73
C LEU A 167 2.09 4.89 13.12
N GLY A 168 2.08 6.14 12.68
CA GLY A 168 0.96 7.06 12.89
C GLY A 168 1.12 7.99 14.07
N ARG A 169 2.34 8.12 14.61
CA ARG A 169 2.65 9.06 15.70
C ARG A 169 2.96 10.46 15.17
N MET A 170 3.71 10.55 14.09
CA MET A 170 4.11 11.82 13.46
C MET A 170 3.15 12.22 12.35
N SER A 171 2.70 11.25 11.57
CA SER A 171 1.85 11.47 10.42
C SER A 171 0.83 10.35 10.24
N LYS A 172 -0.30 10.65 9.65
CA LYS A 172 -1.29 9.64 9.26
C LYS A 172 -1.21 9.38 7.76
N LEU A 173 -1.47 8.14 7.36
CA LEU A 173 -1.55 7.75 5.96
C LEU A 173 -3.01 7.63 5.52
N ILE A 174 -3.39 8.39 4.49
CA ILE A 174 -4.69 8.32 3.81
C ILE A 174 -4.45 7.77 2.42
N CYS A 175 -5.09 6.67 2.07
CA CYS A 175 -5.00 6.07 0.73
C CYS A 175 -6.25 6.34 -0.09
N ILE A 176 -6.06 6.78 -1.34
CA ILE A 176 -7.12 7.06 -2.32
C ILE A 176 -6.81 6.24 -3.58
N PRO A 177 -7.41 5.04 -3.72
CA PRO A 177 -7.16 4.17 -4.85
C PRO A 177 -7.78 4.74 -6.13
N THR A 178 -7.06 4.59 -7.25
CA THR A 178 -7.52 4.89 -8.61
C THR A 178 -7.69 3.63 -9.45
N THR A 179 -7.43 2.47 -8.86
CA THR A 179 -7.59 1.15 -9.45
C THR A 179 -8.43 0.26 -8.53
N SER A 180 -9.20 -0.65 -9.10
CA SER A 180 -9.93 -1.68 -8.38
C SER A 180 -9.21 -3.02 -8.58
N GLY A 181 -8.27 -3.35 -7.71
CA GLY A 181 -7.42 -4.54 -7.88
C GLY A 181 -6.66 -4.90 -6.62
N THR A 182 -5.58 -4.19 -6.35
CA THR A 182 -4.59 -4.55 -5.33
C THR A 182 -5.10 -4.52 -3.89
N GLY A 183 -6.11 -3.68 -3.59
CA GLY A 183 -6.57 -3.49 -2.22
C GLY A 183 -5.54 -2.86 -1.28
N SER A 184 -4.47 -2.22 -1.84
CA SER A 184 -3.38 -1.68 -1.02
C SER A 184 -3.87 -0.62 -0.03
N GLU A 185 -4.99 0.06 -0.30
CA GLU A 185 -5.63 1.02 0.60
C GLU A 185 -6.12 0.42 1.93
N VAL A 186 -6.30 -0.88 1.99
CA VAL A 186 -6.81 -1.59 3.19
C VAL A 186 -5.86 -2.66 3.71
N THR A 187 -4.75 -2.93 3.02
CA THR A 187 -3.83 -4.03 3.36
C THR A 187 -2.59 -3.57 4.11
N PRO A 188 -2.00 -4.44 4.94
CA PRO A 188 -0.75 -4.19 5.65
C PRO A 188 0.49 -4.54 4.80
N PHE A 189 0.40 -4.47 3.48
CA PHE A 189 1.45 -4.87 2.54
C PHE A 189 1.95 -3.70 1.72
N ALA A 190 3.25 -3.74 1.37
CA ALA A 190 3.84 -2.90 0.34
C ALA A 190 4.97 -3.67 -0.35
N VAL A 191 5.12 -3.51 -1.65
CA VAL A 191 6.20 -4.14 -2.42
C VAL A 191 7.13 -3.06 -2.93
N ILE A 192 8.39 -3.12 -2.49
CA ILE A 192 9.44 -2.19 -2.92
C ILE A 192 10.51 -2.96 -3.69
N SER A 193 10.88 -2.46 -4.85
CA SER A 193 11.88 -3.09 -5.72
C SER A 193 13.29 -2.60 -5.40
N ASP A 194 14.24 -3.52 -5.43
CA ASP A 194 15.67 -3.23 -5.45
C ASP A 194 16.15 -3.45 -6.88
N LYS A 195 16.08 -2.40 -7.69
CA LYS A 195 16.45 -2.46 -9.10
C LYS A 195 17.93 -2.79 -9.29
N ALA A 196 18.80 -2.43 -8.33
CA ALA A 196 20.22 -2.71 -8.38
C ALA A 196 20.52 -4.23 -8.28
N ASN A 197 19.73 -4.95 -7.49
CA ASN A 197 19.89 -6.38 -7.28
C ASN A 197 18.82 -7.23 -7.97
N GLY A 198 17.90 -6.63 -8.72
CA GLY A 198 16.78 -7.30 -9.40
C GLY A 198 15.82 -8.03 -8.47
N LYS A 199 15.66 -7.56 -7.22
CA LYS A 199 14.85 -8.18 -6.19
C LYS A 199 13.65 -7.34 -5.81
N LYS A 200 12.54 -7.99 -5.43
CA LYS A 200 11.38 -7.34 -4.83
C LYS A 200 11.33 -7.67 -3.35
N TYR A 201 11.13 -6.64 -2.54
CA TYR A 201 11.00 -6.76 -1.09
C TYR A 201 9.56 -6.49 -0.68
N PRO A 202 8.82 -7.52 -0.34
CA PRO A 202 7.51 -7.33 0.25
C PRO A 202 7.68 -6.94 1.72
N LEU A 203 7.25 -5.75 2.04
CA LEU A 203 7.09 -5.27 3.40
C LEU A 203 5.72 -5.74 3.90
N THR A 204 5.69 -6.42 5.03
CA THR A 204 4.45 -7.00 5.56
C THR A 204 4.39 -6.81 7.05
N ASP A 205 3.61 -5.86 7.51
CA ASP A 205 3.29 -5.69 8.91
C ASP A 205 1.99 -4.92 9.09
N TYR A 206 1.24 -5.24 10.12
CA TYR A 206 0.00 -4.54 10.45
C TYR A 206 0.19 -3.05 10.75
N SER A 207 1.40 -2.62 11.09
CA SER A 207 1.76 -1.20 11.23
C SER A 207 1.61 -0.43 9.92
N LEU A 208 1.80 -1.09 8.76
CA LEU A 208 1.66 -0.49 7.43
C LEU A 208 0.20 -0.32 6.97
N THR A 209 -0.78 -0.77 7.76
CA THR A 209 -2.19 -0.55 7.45
C THR A 209 -2.48 0.96 7.43
N PRO A 210 -3.01 1.52 6.34
CA PRO A 210 -3.34 2.95 6.27
C PRO A 210 -4.29 3.38 7.40
N THR A 211 -4.19 4.62 7.82
CA THR A 211 -5.08 5.18 8.85
C THR A 211 -6.50 5.34 8.31
N VAL A 212 -6.61 5.78 7.06
CA VAL A 212 -7.89 6.01 6.38
C VAL A 212 -7.80 5.54 4.94
N ALA A 213 -8.83 4.89 4.44
CA ALA A 213 -9.05 4.64 3.02
C ALA A 213 -10.24 5.47 2.52
N ILE A 214 -10.08 6.12 1.35
CA ILE A 214 -11.14 6.86 0.67
C ILE A 214 -11.34 6.21 -0.70
N VAL A 215 -12.34 5.36 -0.81
CA VAL A 215 -12.68 4.59 -2.02
C VAL A 215 -13.78 5.34 -2.78
N ASP A 216 -13.37 6.30 -3.59
CA ASP A 216 -14.26 7.12 -4.39
C ASP A 216 -14.19 6.71 -5.85
N ALA A 217 -15.29 6.19 -6.39
CA ALA A 217 -15.37 5.68 -7.76
C ALA A 217 -15.03 6.74 -8.83
N GLU A 218 -15.13 8.02 -8.52
CA GLU A 218 -14.74 9.11 -9.43
C GLU A 218 -13.26 9.01 -9.85
N PHE A 219 -12.39 8.47 -9.00
CA PHE A 219 -10.96 8.32 -9.30
C PHE A 219 -10.66 7.13 -10.20
N THR A 220 -11.61 6.23 -10.44
CA THR A 220 -11.43 5.09 -11.34
C THR A 220 -11.96 5.35 -12.76
N THR A 221 -12.73 6.43 -12.96
CA THR A 221 -13.46 6.69 -14.21
C THR A 221 -12.57 6.93 -15.44
N LYS A 222 -11.35 7.40 -15.21
CA LYS A 222 -10.36 7.67 -16.29
C LYS A 222 -9.38 6.52 -16.51
N LEU A 223 -9.52 5.40 -15.80
CA LEU A 223 -8.63 4.26 -15.96
C LEU A 223 -8.82 3.63 -17.34
N PRO A 224 -7.75 3.42 -18.13
CA PRO A 224 -7.86 2.76 -19.43
C PRO A 224 -8.47 1.36 -19.32
N ALA A 225 -9.26 0.94 -20.32
CA ALA A 225 -9.96 -0.35 -20.32
C ALA A 225 -9.00 -1.54 -20.08
N ARG A 226 -7.80 -1.50 -20.68
CA ARG A 226 -6.77 -2.52 -20.46
C ARG A 226 -6.35 -2.61 -18.99
N SER A 227 -6.11 -1.47 -18.36
CA SER A 227 -5.72 -1.41 -16.94
C SER A 227 -6.86 -1.88 -16.05
N THR A 228 -8.11 -1.52 -16.37
CA THR A 228 -9.30 -2.00 -15.68
C THR A 228 -9.42 -3.53 -15.76
N ALA A 229 -9.19 -4.11 -16.93
CA ALA A 229 -9.21 -5.57 -17.11
C ALA A 229 -8.11 -6.26 -16.30
N MET A 230 -6.87 -5.71 -16.32
CA MET A 230 -5.75 -6.28 -15.57
C MET A 230 -6.00 -6.26 -14.05
N THR A 231 -6.45 -5.12 -13.53
CA THR A 231 -6.76 -5.01 -12.09
C THR A 231 -7.98 -5.83 -11.69
N GLY A 232 -8.97 -5.99 -12.59
CA GLY A 232 -10.11 -6.90 -12.40
C GLY A 232 -9.68 -8.36 -12.29
N MET A 233 -8.72 -8.80 -13.10
CA MET A 233 -8.14 -10.16 -12.98
C MET A 233 -7.37 -10.34 -11.68
N ASP A 234 -6.70 -9.30 -11.20
CA ASP A 234 -6.03 -9.30 -9.89
C ASP A 234 -7.03 -9.53 -8.75
N VAL A 235 -8.16 -8.80 -8.75
CA VAL A 235 -9.26 -9.01 -7.79
C VAL A 235 -9.78 -10.44 -7.84
N LEU A 236 -10.01 -10.98 -9.04
CA LEU A 236 -10.50 -12.34 -9.20
C LEU A 236 -9.51 -13.36 -8.60
N THR A 237 -8.22 -13.17 -8.84
CA THR A 237 -7.16 -14.01 -8.27
C THR A 237 -7.16 -13.95 -6.75
N HIS A 238 -7.20 -12.73 -6.18
CA HIS A 238 -7.27 -12.53 -4.73
C HIS A 238 -8.51 -13.21 -4.12
N ALA A 239 -9.67 -13.08 -4.77
CA ALA A 239 -10.91 -13.70 -4.28
C ALA A 239 -10.83 -15.23 -4.29
N ILE A 240 -10.27 -15.83 -5.34
CA ILE A 240 -10.07 -17.28 -5.43
C ILE A 240 -9.06 -17.73 -4.38
N GLU A 241 -7.95 -17.05 -4.23
CA GLU A 241 -6.94 -17.37 -3.21
C GLU A 241 -7.52 -17.30 -1.79
N ALA A 242 -8.30 -16.26 -1.49
CA ALA A 242 -8.97 -16.13 -0.19
C ALA A 242 -9.97 -17.25 0.08
N TYR A 243 -10.66 -17.74 -0.97
CA TYR A 243 -11.64 -18.82 -0.84
C TYR A 243 -10.99 -20.18 -0.55
N VAL A 244 -9.78 -20.44 -1.10
CA VAL A 244 -9.10 -21.74 -0.98
C VAL A 244 -8.01 -21.76 0.10
N SER A 245 -7.79 -20.67 0.83
CA SER A 245 -6.71 -20.51 1.85
C SER A 245 -7.04 -21.10 3.20
#